data_fe896520055999524898cc26d2bc05c7
#
_entry.id   fe896520055999524898cc26d2bc05c7
#
_cell.length_a   1.000
_cell.length_b   1.000
_cell.length_c   1.000
_cell.angle_alpha   90.00
_cell.angle_beta   90.00
_cell.angle_gamma   90.00
#
_symmetry.space_group_name_H-M   'P 1'
#
loop_
_entity.id
_entity.type
_entity.pdbx_description
1 polymer ?
#
loop_
_entity_poly.entity_id
_entity_poly.type
_entity_poly.pdbx_seq_one_letter_code
_entity_poly.pdbx_strand_id
1 'polypeptide(L)'
;MSKTRFIKVAAIITIIAAGLGTGAFFLQRSYQYNYADIRSVAVNGDAKQLEAVIKHGADVNATDEDGRPVLFWAMRKPGNKDNILILINNGADVNFLYNQVSPLTMVLTNLTDKEVFEALLAHGSDVNYYGVDGNTPLMLASAYQSDPEVVKLLLAHGAKIDAINDEGQTALMFAVVSNPNPQVLKALLDGGASVNLEDERGNTAFILASLKLKDSRFLDLLTLYGADIYHKNRDGKDALALVKEVSQQIENAKDAAAGN
;
A
#
# COMPACT_ATOMS: atom_id res chain seq x y z
N MET A 1 8.05 32.46 10.23
CA MET A 1 7.53 32.59 11.60
C MET A 1 8.14 31.48 12.43
N SER A 2 8.80 31.68 13.28
CA SER A 2 9.84 32.20 14.10
C SER A 2 10.24 31.10 15.10
N LYS A 3 11.54 30.84 15.14
CA LYS A 3 12.27 29.98 16.12
C LYS A 3 11.94 30.23 17.60
N THR A 4 11.04 31.16 17.87
CA THR A 4 10.74 31.66 19.24
C THR A 4 9.69 30.84 20.00
N ARG A 5 9.00 29.88 19.36
CA ARG A 5 8.03 29.03 20.06
C ARG A 5 8.63 27.78 20.70
N PHE A 6 9.79 27.32 20.22
CA PHE A 6 10.50 26.16 20.79
C PHE A 6 11.17 26.44 22.14
N ILE A 7 11.48 27.71 22.43
CA ILE A 7 12.22 28.08 23.65
C ILE A 7 11.28 28.30 24.85
N LYS A 8 9.97 28.49 24.64
CA LYS A 8 9.02 28.68 25.75
C LYS A 8 8.59 27.38 26.44
N VAL A 9 8.78 26.24 25.85
CA VAL A 9 8.44 24.93 26.45
C VAL A 9 9.56 24.42 27.35
N ALA A 10 10.81 24.75 27.10
CA ALA A 10 11.97 24.38 27.92
C ALA A 10 12.19 25.28 29.15
N ALA A 11 11.57 26.46 29.21
CA ALA A 11 11.86 27.46 30.22
C ALA A 11 10.92 27.43 31.45
N ILE A 12 9.94 26.53 31.53
CA ILE A 12 9.02 26.40 32.69
C ILE A 12 9.48 25.33 33.70
N ILE A 13 10.57 24.61 33.41
CA ILE A 13 11.08 23.54 34.31
C ILE A 13 12.05 24.05 35.40
N THR A 14 12.45 25.32 35.41
CA THR A 14 13.55 25.76 36.27
C THR A 14 13.19 26.86 37.29
N ILE A 15 11.97 27.05 37.66
CA ILE A 15 11.66 27.96 38.80
C ILE A 15 10.59 27.30 39.67
N ILE A 16 10.98 26.53 40.64
CA ILE A 16 10.52 26.42 42.02
C ILE A 16 11.41 25.36 42.70
N ALA A 17 12.63 25.75 43.01
CA ALA A 17 13.45 25.08 44.02
C ALA A 17 14.16 26.14 44.85
N ALA A 18 13.38 26.86 45.65
CA ALA A 18 13.92 27.58 46.80
C ALA A 18 12.77 27.94 47.74
N GLY A 19 12.65 27.25 48.84
CA GLY A 19 11.93 27.74 49.99
C GLY A 19 11.04 26.74 50.71
N LEU A 20 11.60 26.13 51.78
CA LEU A 20 10.96 25.70 53.03
C LEU A 20 10.18 24.38 53.07
N GLY A 21 10.81 23.41 53.69
CA GLY A 21 10.19 22.54 54.68
C GLY A 21 9.23 21.45 54.21
N THR A 22 9.72 20.19 54.31
CA THR A 22 8.93 18.97 54.55
C THR A 22 7.65 18.77 53.76
N GLY A 23 7.77 18.08 52.68
CA GLY A 23 6.64 17.61 51.89
C GLY A 23 6.92 17.72 50.40
N ALA A 24 7.67 16.77 49.82
CA ALA A 24 7.79 16.65 48.39
C ALA A 24 6.44 16.22 47.82
N PHE A 25 5.52 17.17 47.65
CA PHE A 25 4.46 17.02 46.68
C PHE A 25 5.11 17.09 45.30
N PHE A 26 5.54 15.94 44.79
CA PHE A 26 5.68 15.74 43.37
C PHE A 26 4.30 15.94 42.78
N LEU A 27 3.95 17.17 42.45
CA LEU A 27 2.99 17.44 41.41
C LEU A 27 3.63 16.92 40.13
N GLN A 28 3.48 15.61 39.91
CA GLN A 28 3.65 14.98 38.62
C GLN A 28 2.57 15.61 37.75
N ARG A 29 2.87 16.80 37.23
CA ARG A 29 2.12 17.36 36.11
C ARG A 29 2.33 16.33 35.01
N SER A 30 1.34 15.44 34.80
CA SER A 30 1.25 14.62 33.63
C SER A 30 1.30 15.57 32.45
N TYR A 31 2.47 15.68 31.83
CA TYR A 31 2.63 16.41 30.59
C TYR A 31 1.86 15.60 29.58
N GLN A 32 0.66 16.06 29.26
CA GLN A 32 -0.17 15.40 28.28
C GLN A 32 0.36 15.83 26.91
N TYR A 33 1.16 14.96 26.29
CA TYR A 33 1.61 15.16 24.92
C TYR A 33 0.39 15.24 24.02
N ASN A 34 0.29 16.32 23.26
CA ASN A 34 -0.78 16.46 22.28
C ASN A 34 -0.37 15.86 20.92
N TYR A 35 -1.32 15.76 20.00
CA TYR A 35 -1.08 15.27 18.64
C TYR A 35 0.10 15.97 17.95
N ALA A 36 0.26 17.29 18.10
CA ALA A 36 1.31 18.03 17.42
C ALA A 36 2.72 17.62 17.91
N ASP A 37 2.85 17.26 19.19
CA ASP A 37 4.12 16.83 19.77
C ASP A 37 4.51 15.45 19.24
N ILE A 38 3.62 14.46 19.35
CA ILE A 38 3.92 13.10 18.88
C ILE A 38 4.09 13.06 17.35
N ARG A 39 3.28 13.77 16.57
CA ARG A 39 3.45 13.86 15.12
C ARG A 39 4.78 14.47 14.74
N SER A 40 5.17 15.56 15.41
CA SER A 40 6.45 16.23 15.12
C SER A 40 7.63 15.29 15.34
N VAL A 41 7.61 14.50 16.41
CA VAL A 41 8.64 13.53 16.73
C VAL A 41 8.58 12.32 15.80
N ALA A 42 7.40 11.78 15.52
CA ALA A 42 7.23 10.63 14.63
C ALA A 42 7.68 10.91 13.19
N VAL A 43 7.58 12.17 12.75
CA VAL A 43 7.99 12.57 11.40
C VAL A 43 9.43 13.07 11.36
N ASN A 44 9.89 13.84 12.35
CA ASN A 44 11.16 14.56 12.30
C ASN A 44 12.17 14.15 13.37
N GLY A 45 11.73 13.43 14.42
CA GLY A 45 12.55 12.95 15.50
C GLY A 45 13.27 11.62 15.15
N ASP A 46 14.18 11.24 16.00
CA ASP A 46 14.77 9.90 15.97
C ASP A 46 13.93 8.88 16.77
N ALA A 47 14.26 7.60 16.63
CA ALA A 47 13.58 6.49 17.29
C ALA A 47 13.55 6.65 18.83
N LYS A 48 14.63 7.11 19.46
CA LYS A 48 14.71 7.29 20.92
C LYS A 48 13.79 8.39 21.41
N GLN A 49 13.67 9.47 20.64
CA GLN A 49 12.75 10.58 20.94
C GLN A 49 11.29 10.10 20.86
N LEU A 50 10.96 9.30 19.83
CA LEU A 50 9.60 8.77 19.69
C LEU A 50 9.26 7.80 20.83
N GLU A 51 10.14 6.86 21.15
CA GLU A 51 9.96 5.95 22.29
C GLU A 51 9.79 6.73 23.61
N ALA A 52 10.56 7.80 23.82
CA ALA A 52 10.45 8.62 25.02
C ALA A 52 9.09 9.28 25.14
N VAL A 53 8.55 9.91 24.07
CA VAL A 53 7.23 10.57 24.16
C VAL A 53 6.11 9.54 24.33
N ILE A 54 6.20 8.37 23.68
CA ILE A 54 5.22 7.28 23.88
C ILE A 54 5.27 6.77 25.32
N LYS A 55 6.46 6.53 25.87
CA LYS A 55 6.65 6.10 27.28
C LYS A 55 6.08 7.11 28.28
N HIS A 56 6.05 8.39 27.94
CA HIS A 56 5.47 9.44 28.78
C HIS A 56 3.97 9.65 28.52
N GLY A 57 3.32 8.74 27.82
CA GLY A 57 1.87 8.70 27.65
C GLY A 57 1.32 9.46 26.44
N ALA A 58 2.16 9.69 25.41
CA ALA A 58 1.65 10.20 24.16
C ALA A 58 0.75 9.16 23.48
N ASP A 59 -0.40 9.60 22.99
CA ASP A 59 -1.35 8.74 22.29
C ASP A 59 -0.85 8.48 20.86
N VAL A 60 -0.49 7.22 20.56
CA VAL A 60 0.00 6.79 19.24
C VAL A 60 -1.08 6.87 18.15
N ASN A 61 -2.36 6.88 18.56
CA ASN A 61 -3.52 6.98 17.68
C ASN A 61 -4.12 8.39 17.61
N ALA A 62 -3.43 9.38 18.19
CA ALA A 62 -3.85 10.76 18.08
C ALA A 62 -3.98 11.18 16.61
N THR A 63 -5.02 11.98 16.31
CA THR A 63 -5.32 12.45 14.95
C THR A 63 -5.25 13.98 14.87
N ASP A 64 -5.03 14.50 13.66
CA ASP A 64 -5.19 15.92 13.37
C ASP A 64 -6.68 16.29 13.16
N GLU A 65 -6.92 17.56 12.80
CA GLU A 65 -8.27 18.10 12.56
C GLU A 65 -9.00 17.40 11.40
N ASP A 66 -8.26 16.79 10.46
CA ASP A 66 -8.80 16.02 9.33
C ASP A 66 -8.93 14.51 9.65
N GLY A 67 -8.70 14.11 10.90
CA GLY A 67 -8.77 12.70 11.32
C GLY A 67 -7.57 11.85 10.91
N ARG A 68 -6.46 12.44 10.44
CA ARG A 68 -5.26 11.69 10.01
C ARG A 68 -4.41 11.32 11.22
N PRO A 69 -4.15 10.03 11.46
CA PRO A 69 -3.36 9.60 12.62
C PRO A 69 -1.87 9.87 12.44
N VAL A 70 -1.13 9.80 13.55
CA VAL A 70 0.33 9.98 13.55
C VAL A 70 1.02 9.02 12.56
N LEU A 71 0.56 7.76 12.50
CA LEU A 71 1.10 6.75 11.59
C LEU A 71 1.00 7.19 10.11
N PHE A 72 -0.12 7.82 9.70
CA PHE A 72 -0.29 8.36 8.34
C PHE A 72 0.85 9.31 7.96
N TRP A 73 1.21 10.23 8.86
CA TRP A 73 2.27 11.19 8.60
C TRP A 73 3.66 10.58 8.63
N ALA A 74 3.90 9.63 9.54
CA ALA A 74 5.16 8.90 9.60
C ALA A 74 5.41 8.12 8.29
N MET A 75 4.38 7.48 7.74
CA MET A 75 4.46 6.70 6.50
C MET A 75 4.65 7.57 5.24
N ARG A 76 4.30 8.85 5.27
CA ARG A 76 4.53 9.77 4.15
C ARG A 76 5.96 10.31 4.06
N LYS A 77 6.79 10.07 5.09
CA LYS A 77 8.18 10.51 5.10
C LYS A 77 9.09 9.39 4.61
N PRO A 78 9.81 9.57 3.48
CA PRO A 78 10.78 8.59 2.99
C PRO A 78 11.87 8.29 4.06
N GLY A 79 12.23 7.01 4.17
CA GLY A 79 13.30 6.58 5.08
C GLY A 79 12.93 6.58 6.57
N ASN A 80 11.66 6.68 6.91
CA ASN A 80 11.17 6.78 8.29
C ASN A 80 10.79 5.41 8.91
N LYS A 81 11.39 4.34 8.41
CA LYS A 81 11.07 2.96 8.78
C LYS A 81 11.02 2.74 10.30
N ASP A 82 12.05 3.15 11.00
CA ASP A 82 12.19 2.87 12.44
C ASP A 82 11.03 3.48 13.24
N ASN A 83 10.66 4.72 12.96
CA ASN A 83 9.54 5.37 13.64
C ASN A 83 8.18 4.74 13.26
N ILE A 84 8.01 4.29 12.01
CA ILE A 84 6.82 3.55 11.58
C ILE A 84 6.70 2.26 12.37
N LEU A 85 7.78 1.46 12.48
CA LEU A 85 7.79 0.22 13.26
C LEU A 85 7.54 0.46 14.75
N ILE A 86 8.10 1.53 15.33
CA ILE A 86 7.82 1.91 16.73
C ILE A 86 6.34 2.21 16.92
N LEU A 87 5.72 2.99 16.03
CA LEU A 87 4.29 3.29 16.13
C LEU A 87 3.44 2.03 16.04
N ILE A 88 3.70 1.16 15.05
CA ILE A 88 2.97 -0.10 14.87
C ILE A 88 3.11 -0.99 16.12
N ASN A 89 4.34 -1.19 16.61
CA ASN A 89 4.62 -2.02 17.78
C ASN A 89 4.04 -1.47 19.08
N ASN A 90 3.72 -0.17 19.13
CA ASN A 90 3.05 0.45 20.28
C ASN A 90 1.54 0.62 20.08
N GLY A 91 0.94 -0.09 19.13
CA GLY A 91 -0.51 -0.18 18.97
C GLY A 91 -1.11 0.94 18.11
N ALA A 92 -0.36 1.51 17.18
CA ALA A 92 -0.95 2.36 16.16
C ALA A 92 -1.97 1.57 15.32
N ASP A 93 -3.11 2.22 15.03
CA ASP A 93 -4.15 1.62 14.18
C ASP A 93 -3.59 1.38 12.76
N VAL A 94 -3.40 0.11 12.41
CA VAL A 94 -2.91 -0.33 11.11
C VAL A 94 -4.02 -0.43 10.06
N ASN A 95 -5.28 -0.17 10.44
CA ASN A 95 -6.46 -0.24 9.57
C ASN A 95 -7.16 1.11 9.40
N PHE A 96 -6.52 2.20 9.82
CA PHE A 96 -7.10 3.52 9.55
C PHE A 96 -7.30 3.74 8.04
N LEU A 97 -8.31 4.53 7.71
CA LEU A 97 -8.60 4.88 6.32
C LEU A 97 -8.55 6.39 6.13
N TYR A 98 -7.79 6.83 5.16
CA TYR A 98 -7.81 8.20 4.70
C TYR A 98 -7.98 8.23 3.18
N ASN A 99 -9.09 8.81 2.69
CA ASN A 99 -9.48 8.79 1.29
C ASN A 99 -9.42 7.38 0.66
N GLN A 100 -9.97 6.38 1.35
CA GLN A 100 -9.96 4.97 0.96
C GLN A 100 -8.56 4.36 0.81
N VAL A 101 -7.54 4.96 1.41
CA VAL A 101 -6.17 4.44 1.43
C VAL A 101 -5.86 3.94 2.84
N SER A 102 -5.50 2.67 2.98
CA SER A 102 -5.04 2.05 4.22
C SER A 102 -3.51 2.07 4.34
N PRO A 103 -2.92 1.90 5.55
CA PRO A 103 -1.47 1.71 5.71
C PRO A 103 -0.90 0.63 4.80
N LEU A 104 -1.59 -0.50 4.69
CA LEU A 104 -1.16 -1.62 3.85
C LEU A 104 -1.08 -1.23 2.37
N THR A 105 -2.10 -0.52 1.85
CA THR A 105 -2.09 -0.05 0.45
C THR A 105 -1.05 1.04 0.22
N MET A 106 -0.75 1.88 1.23
CA MET A 106 0.34 2.87 1.14
C MET A 106 1.70 2.20 0.96
N VAL A 107 1.99 1.11 1.68
CA VAL A 107 3.26 0.37 1.53
C VAL A 107 3.34 -0.28 0.15
N LEU A 108 2.24 -0.86 -0.33
CA LEU A 108 2.23 -1.56 -1.62
C LEU A 108 2.40 -0.64 -2.83
N THR A 109 2.04 0.64 -2.70
CA THR A 109 2.12 1.61 -3.81
C THR A 109 3.30 2.58 -3.72
N ASN A 110 3.73 2.95 -2.52
CA ASN A 110 4.70 4.03 -2.31
C ASN A 110 5.94 3.66 -1.50
N LEU A 111 5.85 2.65 -0.65
CA LEU A 111 6.94 2.21 0.21
C LEU A 111 7.28 0.76 -0.13
N THR A 112 8.55 0.52 -0.45
CA THR A 112 9.06 -0.82 -0.76
C THR A 112 9.71 -1.50 0.46
N ASP A 113 9.43 -1.02 1.68
CA ASP A 113 10.06 -1.55 2.89
C ASP A 113 9.33 -2.81 3.37
N LYS A 114 9.99 -3.94 3.18
CA LYS A 114 9.47 -5.27 3.53
C LYS A 114 9.17 -5.41 5.02
N GLU A 115 10.00 -4.84 5.90
CA GLU A 115 9.80 -4.96 7.35
C GLU A 115 8.53 -4.24 7.79
N VAL A 116 8.24 -3.06 7.22
CA VAL A 116 6.99 -2.34 7.49
C VAL A 116 5.78 -3.12 6.98
N PHE A 117 5.89 -3.72 5.79
CA PHE A 117 4.83 -4.57 5.23
C PHE A 117 4.53 -5.78 6.14
N GLU A 118 5.58 -6.50 6.56
CA GLU A 118 5.44 -7.66 7.47
C GLU A 118 4.88 -7.24 8.83
N ALA A 119 5.30 -6.10 9.39
CA ALA A 119 4.77 -5.57 10.64
C ALA A 119 3.28 -5.24 10.54
N LEU A 120 2.84 -4.61 9.45
CA LEU A 120 1.42 -4.33 9.21
C LEU A 120 0.60 -5.62 9.18
N LEU A 121 1.06 -6.65 8.48
CA LEU A 121 0.39 -7.95 8.43
C LEU A 121 0.34 -8.62 9.82
N ALA A 122 1.47 -8.61 10.55
CA ALA A 122 1.56 -9.21 11.89
C ALA A 122 0.63 -8.53 12.91
N HIS A 123 0.31 -7.24 12.71
CA HIS A 123 -0.60 -6.48 13.57
C HIS A 123 -2.05 -6.45 13.05
N GLY A 124 -2.39 -7.32 12.09
CA GLY A 124 -3.77 -7.54 11.66
C GLY A 124 -4.30 -6.52 10.66
N SER A 125 -3.46 -6.05 9.74
CA SER A 125 -3.95 -5.26 8.60
C SER A 125 -4.96 -6.06 7.77
N ASP A 126 -6.07 -5.41 7.39
CA ASP A 126 -7.08 -6.03 6.53
C ASP A 126 -6.55 -6.20 5.10
N VAL A 127 -6.20 -7.46 4.77
CA VAL A 127 -5.70 -7.84 3.44
C VAL A 127 -6.80 -7.93 2.38
N ASN A 128 -8.08 -7.81 2.79
CA ASN A 128 -9.25 -7.91 1.92
C ASN A 128 -10.02 -6.60 1.79
N TYR A 129 -9.46 -5.50 2.29
CA TYR A 129 -10.07 -4.20 2.17
C TYR A 129 -10.21 -3.77 0.69
N TYR A 130 -11.39 -3.25 0.34
CA TYR A 130 -11.65 -2.66 -0.98
C TYR A 130 -11.38 -1.15 -0.93
N GLY A 131 -10.29 -0.72 -1.55
CA GLY A 131 -9.87 0.68 -1.63
C GLY A 131 -10.47 1.41 -2.83
N VAL A 132 -9.72 2.37 -3.36
CA VAL A 132 -10.13 3.15 -4.54
C VAL A 132 -10.41 2.22 -5.71
N ASP A 133 -11.50 2.47 -6.44
CA ASP A 133 -11.99 1.68 -7.57
C ASP A 133 -12.22 0.19 -7.24
N GLY A 134 -12.48 -0.12 -5.97
CA GLY A 134 -12.67 -1.49 -5.51
C GLY A 134 -11.39 -2.34 -5.51
N ASN A 135 -10.21 -1.73 -5.62
CA ASN A 135 -8.95 -2.47 -5.68
C ASN A 135 -8.54 -3.03 -4.31
N THR A 136 -8.22 -4.30 -4.26
CA THR A 136 -7.71 -4.96 -3.06
C THR A 136 -6.19 -4.80 -2.91
N PRO A 137 -5.62 -5.00 -1.69
CA PRO A 137 -4.18 -5.04 -1.50
C PRO A 137 -3.47 -6.04 -2.42
N LEU A 138 -4.08 -7.21 -2.69
CA LEU A 138 -3.51 -8.21 -3.59
C LEU A 138 -3.42 -7.71 -5.05
N MET A 139 -4.42 -6.97 -5.54
CA MET A 139 -4.39 -6.35 -6.87
C MET A 139 -3.27 -5.32 -6.98
N LEU A 140 -3.12 -4.45 -5.96
CA LEU A 140 -2.05 -3.45 -5.93
C LEU A 140 -0.66 -4.09 -5.84
N ALA A 141 -0.49 -5.11 -4.99
CA ALA A 141 0.75 -5.88 -4.93
C ALA A 141 1.08 -6.52 -6.29
N SER A 142 0.08 -7.11 -6.95
CA SER A 142 0.24 -7.76 -8.26
C SER A 142 0.64 -6.80 -9.37
N ALA A 143 0.22 -5.53 -9.27
CA ALA A 143 0.58 -4.49 -10.25
C ALA A 143 1.97 -3.89 -10.00
N TYR A 144 2.29 -3.58 -8.74
CA TYR A 144 3.38 -2.67 -8.41
C TYR A 144 4.58 -3.34 -7.72
N GLN A 145 4.40 -4.52 -7.10
CA GLN A 145 5.48 -5.20 -6.40
C GLN A 145 6.21 -6.18 -7.33
N SER A 146 7.51 -6.05 -7.43
CA SER A 146 8.34 -6.95 -8.26
C SER A 146 8.76 -8.22 -7.50
N ASP A 147 8.66 -8.23 -6.17
CA ASP A 147 8.96 -9.41 -5.35
C ASP A 147 7.71 -10.30 -5.22
N PRO A 148 7.71 -11.53 -5.78
CA PRO A 148 6.58 -12.45 -5.67
C PRO A 148 6.28 -12.89 -4.22
N GLU A 149 7.22 -12.73 -3.28
CA GLU A 149 7.00 -13.04 -1.87
C GLU A 149 5.92 -12.14 -1.24
N VAL A 150 5.76 -10.91 -1.71
CA VAL A 150 4.68 -10.02 -1.24
C VAL A 150 3.30 -10.62 -1.55
N VAL A 151 3.12 -11.17 -2.76
CA VAL A 151 1.88 -11.89 -3.15
C VAL A 151 1.65 -13.10 -2.26
N LYS A 152 2.69 -13.93 -2.06
CA LYS A 152 2.58 -15.14 -1.21
C LYS A 152 2.24 -14.79 0.23
N LEU A 153 2.83 -13.74 0.80
CA LEU A 153 2.53 -13.28 2.17
C LEU A 153 1.08 -12.79 2.29
N LEU A 154 0.57 -12.03 1.32
CA LEU A 154 -0.84 -11.62 1.31
C LEU A 154 -1.78 -12.83 1.27
N LEU A 155 -1.49 -13.83 0.41
CA LEU A 155 -2.26 -15.06 0.33
C LEU A 155 -2.19 -15.87 1.63
N ALA A 156 -1.02 -15.98 2.24
CA ALA A 156 -0.84 -16.65 3.53
C ALA A 156 -1.62 -16.00 4.67
N HIS A 157 -1.89 -14.68 4.57
CA HIS A 157 -2.72 -13.93 5.51
C HIS A 157 -4.21 -13.89 5.09
N GLY A 158 -4.62 -14.71 4.12
CA GLY A 158 -6.02 -14.89 3.74
C GLY A 158 -6.55 -13.88 2.72
N ALA A 159 -5.69 -13.29 1.90
CA ALA A 159 -6.14 -12.48 0.77
C ALA A 159 -6.98 -13.33 -0.20
N LYS A 160 -8.15 -12.82 -0.59
CA LYS A 160 -9.05 -13.48 -1.55
C LYS A 160 -8.45 -13.36 -2.95
N ILE A 161 -7.95 -14.48 -3.46
CA ILE A 161 -7.18 -14.51 -4.71
C ILE A 161 -7.97 -14.08 -5.94
N ASP A 162 -9.24 -14.44 -6.00
CA ASP A 162 -10.16 -14.15 -7.10
C ASP A 162 -11.14 -13.00 -6.79
N ALA A 163 -10.80 -12.14 -5.82
CA ALA A 163 -11.55 -10.90 -5.62
C ALA A 163 -11.54 -10.06 -6.91
N ILE A 164 -12.66 -9.39 -7.17
CA ILE A 164 -12.81 -8.49 -8.33
C ILE A 164 -13.00 -7.05 -7.86
N ASN A 165 -12.47 -6.11 -8.62
CA ASN A 165 -12.69 -4.67 -8.42
C ASN A 165 -13.96 -4.19 -9.14
N ASP A 166 -14.19 -2.87 -9.16
CA ASP A 166 -15.37 -2.26 -9.79
C ASP A 166 -15.44 -2.46 -11.32
N GLU A 167 -14.33 -2.85 -11.97
CA GLU A 167 -14.27 -3.19 -13.40
C GLU A 167 -14.27 -4.71 -13.66
N GLY A 168 -14.54 -5.53 -12.64
CA GLY A 168 -14.48 -6.99 -12.73
C GLY A 168 -13.07 -7.57 -12.82
N GLN A 169 -12.03 -6.77 -12.59
CA GLN A 169 -10.65 -7.20 -12.74
C GLN A 169 -10.13 -7.94 -11.50
N THR A 170 -9.33 -8.97 -11.72
CA THR A 170 -8.67 -9.76 -10.69
C THR A 170 -7.20 -9.37 -10.51
N ALA A 171 -6.58 -9.82 -9.40
CA ALA A 171 -5.14 -9.66 -9.19
C ALA A 171 -4.29 -10.27 -10.32
N LEU A 172 -4.75 -11.38 -10.93
CA LEU A 172 -4.10 -12.01 -12.07
C LEU A 172 -4.07 -11.07 -13.29
N MET A 173 -5.16 -10.36 -13.56
CA MET A 173 -5.26 -9.36 -14.63
C MET A 173 -4.33 -8.16 -14.37
N PHE A 174 -4.24 -7.68 -13.12
CA PHE A 174 -3.30 -6.64 -12.74
C PHE A 174 -1.83 -7.06 -12.98
N ALA A 175 -1.48 -8.31 -12.65
CA ALA A 175 -0.14 -8.85 -12.90
C ALA A 175 0.23 -8.81 -14.39
N VAL A 176 -0.64 -9.25 -15.27
CA VAL A 176 -0.35 -9.27 -16.73
C VAL A 176 -0.35 -7.89 -17.35
N VAL A 177 -1.15 -6.95 -16.83
CA VAL A 177 -1.26 -5.61 -17.41
C VAL A 177 -0.13 -4.70 -16.96
N SER A 178 0.25 -4.74 -15.69
CA SER A 178 1.10 -3.72 -15.07
C SER A 178 2.46 -4.21 -14.59
N ASN A 179 2.59 -5.49 -14.25
CA ASN A 179 3.83 -6.00 -13.66
C ASN A 179 4.82 -6.49 -14.73
N PRO A 180 6.08 -6.07 -14.67
CA PRO A 180 7.10 -6.56 -15.61
C PRO A 180 7.67 -7.94 -15.24
N ASN A 181 7.42 -8.44 -14.01
CA ASN A 181 7.99 -9.69 -13.51
C ASN A 181 6.98 -10.85 -13.62
N PRO A 182 7.17 -11.83 -14.52
CA PRO A 182 6.28 -12.97 -14.64
C PRO A 182 6.28 -13.90 -13.42
N GLN A 183 7.22 -13.77 -12.49
CA GLN A 183 7.20 -14.54 -11.25
C GLN A 183 6.06 -14.09 -10.31
N VAL A 184 5.62 -12.85 -10.41
CA VAL A 184 4.43 -12.37 -9.69
C VAL A 184 3.16 -13.04 -10.22
N LEU A 185 3.02 -13.12 -11.56
CA LEU A 185 1.95 -13.89 -12.20
C LEU A 185 2.00 -15.37 -11.76
N LYS A 186 3.20 -15.96 -11.78
CA LYS A 186 3.39 -17.35 -11.35
C LYS A 186 2.97 -17.56 -9.90
N ALA A 187 3.30 -16.64 -9.00
CA ALA A 187 2.91 -16.75 -7.58
C ALA A 187 1.39 -16.75 -7.39
N LEU A 188 0.65 -15.97 -8.18
CA LEU A 188 -0.82 -16.00 -8.18
C LEU A 188 -1.36 -17.32 -8.71
N LEU A 189 -0.82 -17.81 -9.82
CA LEU A 189 -1.24 -19.08 -10.43
C LEU A 189 -0.93 -20.28 -9.50
N ASP A 190 0.26 -20.32 -8.89
CA ASP A 190 0.63 -21.32 -7.87
C ASP A 190 -0.29 -21.24 -6.64
N GLY A 191 -0.77 -20.05 -6.29
CA GLY A 191 -1.72 -19.80 -5.23
C GLY A 191 -3.15 -20.22 -5.56
N GLY A 192 -3.43 -20.66 -6.78
CA GLY A 192 -4.73 -21.14 -7.23
C GLY A 192 -5.64 -20.07 -7.84
N ALA A 193 -5.08 -18.98 -8.39
CA ALA A 193 -5.87 -17.99 -9.10
C ALA A 193 -6.61 -18.60 -10.30
N SER A 194 -7.89 -18.27 -10.43
CA SER A 194 -8.74 -18.73 -11.54
C SER A 194 -8.35 -18.02 -12.84
N VAL A 195 -7.72 -18.79 -13.76
CA VAL A 195 -7.06 -18.23 -14.96
C VAL A 195 -8.04 -17.67 -16.00
N ASN A 196 -9.30 -18.15 -16.00
CA ASN A 196 -10.32 -17.83 -17.01
C ASN A 196 -11.42 -16.88 -16.51
N LEU A 197 -11.24 -16.20 -15.41
CA LEU A 197 -12.16 -15.14 -14.97
C LEU A 197 -12.16 -13.99 -15.99
N GLU A 198 -13.32 -13.35 -16.13
CA GLU A 198 -13.56 -12.27 -17.09
C GLU A 198 -13.72 -10.93 -16.37
N ASP A 199 -13.17 -9.87 -16.95
CA ASP A 199 -13.48 -8.49 -16.59
C ASP A 199 -14.88 -8.08 -17.13
N GLU A 200 -15.32 -6.85 -16.85
CA GLU A 200 -16.60 -6.34 -17.35
C GLU A 200 -16.72 -6.31 -18.88
N ARG A 201 -15.62 -6.37 -19.62
CA ARG A 201 -15.61 -6.43 -21.08
C ARG A 201 -15.56 -7.88 -21.60
N GLY A 202 -15.54 -8.87 -20.71
CA GLY A 202 -15.37 -10.27 -21.02
C GLY A 202 -13.93 -10.64 -21.38
N ASN A 203 -12.94 -9.82 -21.05
CA ASN A 203 -11.55 -10.16 -21.29
C ASN A 203 -11.01 -11.03 -20.16
N THR A 204 -10.34 -12.11 -20.51
CA THR A 204 -9.55 -12.93 -19.59
C THR A 204 -8.13 -12.37 -19.44
N ALA A 205 -7.39 -12.85 -18.43
CA ALA A 205 -5.97 -12.52 -18.29
C ALA A 205 -5.16 -12.85 -19.55
N PHE A 206 -5.52 -13.91 -20.29
CA PHE A 206 -4.85 -14.29 -21.54
C PHE A 206 -5.08 -13.25 -22.66
N ILE A 207 -6.30 -12.76 -22.83
CA ILE A 207 -6.60 -11.68 -23.78
C ILE A 207 -5.80 -10.42 -23.43
N LEU A 208 -5.83 -10.00 -22.16
CA LEU A 208 -5.10 -8.81 -21.70
C LEU A 208 -3.59 -8.94 -21.89
N ALA A 209 -3.02 -10.11 -21.60
CA ALA A 209 -1.60 -10.39 -21.82
C ALA A 209 -1.22 -10.32 -23.30
N SER A 210 -2.08 -10.86 -24.18
CA SER A 210 -1.88 -10.85 -25.64
C SER A 210 -1.81 -9.43 -26.21
N LEU A 211 -2.64 -8.53 -25.72
CA LEU A 211 -2.65 -7.11 -26.12
C LEU A 211 -1.39 -6.35 -25.72
N LYS A 212 -0.71 -6.78 -24.66
CA LYS A 212 0.53 -6.12 -24.19
C LYS A 212 1.76 -6.42 -25.04
N LEU A 213 1.74 -7.48 -25.86
CA LEU A 213 2.77 -7.88 -26.84
C LEU A 213 4.23 -7.90 -26.32
N LYS A 214 4.45 -7.89 -25.01
CA LYS A 214 5.78 -7.58 -24.46
C LYS A 214 6.61 -8.81 -24.09
N ASP A 215 5.98 -9.89 -23.67
CA ASP A 215 6.73 -11.02 -23.13
C ASP A 215 5.91 -12.31 -23.23
N SER A 216 6.37 -13.22 -24.09
CA SER A 216 5.71 -14.52 -24.28
C SER A 216 5.62 -15.33 -22.98
N ARG A 217 6.51 -15.09 -22.01
CA ARG A 217 6.51 -15.82 -20.73
C ARG A 217 5.19 -15.70 -19.97
N PHE A 218 4.48 -14.59 -20.11
CA PHE A 218 3.14 -14.43 -19.51
C PHE A 218 2.12 -15.34 -20.18
N LEU A 219 2.12 -15.40 -21.52
CA LEU A 219 1.24 -16.27 -22.30
C LEU A 219 1.55 -17.75 -22.05
N ASP A 220 2.85 -18.09 -22.00
CA ASP A 220 3.31 -19.45 -21.71
C ASP A 220 2.83 -19.92 -20.34
N LEU A 221 2.97 -19.07 -19.30
CA LEU A 221 2.47 -19.37 -17.96
C LEU A 221 0.95 -19.54 -17.94
N LEU A 222 0.19 -18.59 -18.50
CA LEU A 222 -1.26 -18.66 -18.54
C LEU A 222 -1.73 -19.94 -19.24
N THR A 223 -1.12 -20.28 -20.38
CA THR A 223 -1.42 -21.52 -21.12
C THR A 223 -1.09 -22.77 -20.31
N LEU A 224 0.06 -22.79 -19.62
CA LEU A 224 0.46 -23.88 -18.73
C LEU A 224 -0.56 -24.14 -17.63
N TYR A 225 -1.20 -23.09 -17.12
CA TYR A 225 -2.22 -23.17 -16.07
C TYR A 225 -3.66 -23.24 -16.60
N GLY A 226 -3.84 -23.54 -17.91
CA GLY A 226 -5.13 -23.85 -18.50
C GLY A 226 -5.95 -22.65 -18.95
N ALA A 227 -5.31 -21.58 -19.39
CA ALA A 227 -6.02 -20.46 -20.02
C ALA A 227 -6.72 -20.91 -21.31
N ASP A 228 -7.99 -20.50 -21.46
CA ASP A 228 -8.72 -20.68 -22.73
C ASP A 228 -8.21 -19.65 -23.75
N ILE A 229 -7.35 -20.09 -24.66
CA ILE A 229 -6.75 -19.24 -25.68
C ILE A 229 -7.71 -18.84 -26.80
N TYR A 230 -8.87 -19.52 -26.90
CA TYR A 230 -9.94 -19.25 -27.87
C TYR A 230 -11.12 -18.49 -27.27
N HIS A 231 -11.02 -18.13 -26.00
CA HIS A 231 -12.05 -17.36 -25.33
C HIS A 231 -12.36 -16.06 -26.10
N LYS A 232 -13.65 -15.73 -26.22
CA LYS A 232 -14.11 -14.50 -26.89
C LYS A 232 -14.71 -13.56 -25.84
N ASN A 233 -14.23 -12.33 -25.87
CA ASN A 233 -14.78 -11.27 -25.04
C ASN A 233 -16.23 -10.88 -25.45
N ARG A 234 -16.83 -9.91 -24.80
CA ARG A 234 -18.24 -9.46 -25.10
C ARG A 234 -18.42 -8.90 -26.50
N ASP A 235 -17.35 -8.49 -27.19
CA ASP A 235 -17.37 -8.07 -28.60
C ASP A 235 -17.26 -9.26 -29.56
N GLY A 236 -17.22 -10.49 -29.06
CA GLY A 236 -17.04 -11.71 -29.84
C GLY A 236 -15.63 -11.91 -30.39
N LYS A 237 -14.65 -11.16 -29.86
CA LYS A 237 -13.25 -11.18 -30.32
C LYS A 237 -12.39 -12.02 -29.38
N ASP A 238 -11.61 -12.94 -29.94
CA ASP A 238 -10.55 -13.66 -29.25
C ASP A 238 -9.24 -12.85 -29.22
N ALA A 239 -8.24 -13.36 -28.53
CA ALA A 239 -6.94 -12.70 -28.37
C ALA A 239 -6.29 -12.39 -29.74
N LEU A 240 -6.36 -13.32 -30.70
CA LEU A 240 -5.76 -13.15 -32.02
C LEU A 240 -6.45 -12.05 -32.84
N ALA A 241 -7.78 -11.99 -32.80
CA ALA A 241 -8.56 -10.97 -33.49
C ALA A 241 -8.23 -9.56 -32.93
N LEU A 242 -8.14 -9.43 -31.61
CA LEU A 242 -7.80 -8.16 -30.95
C LEU A 242 -6.37 -7.71 -31.27
N VAL A 243 -5.40 -8.61 -31.25
CA VAL A 243 -4.01 -8.28 -31.59
C VAL A 243 -3.89 -7.80 -33.05
N LYS A 244 -4.59 -8.46 -34.00
CA LYS A 244 -4.61 -8.02 -35.39
C LYS A 244 -5.22 -6.63 -35.57
N GLU A 245 -6.33 -6.34 -34.87
CA GLU A 245 -6.99 -5.05 -34.92
C GLU A 245 -6.06 -3.93 -34.40
N VAL A 246 -5.43 -4.14 -33.24
CA VAL A 246 -4.48 -3.17 -32.67
C VAL A 246 -3.27 -2.95 -33.60
N SER A 247 -2.74 -4.02 -34.18
CA SER A 247 -1.63 -3.92 -35.13
C SER A 247 -1.99 -3.09 -36.37
N GLN A 248 -3.20 -3.28 -36.92
CA GLN A 248 -3.68 -2.49 -38.07
C GLN A 248 -3.89 -1.02 -37.73
N GLN A 249 -4.42 -0.73 -36.52
CA GLN A 249 -4.58 0.65 -36.06
C GLN A 249 -3.24 1.37 -35.91
N ILE A 250 -2.20 0.68 -35.40
CA ILE A 250 -0.85 1.23 -35.29
C ILE A 250 -0.24 1.51 -36.66
N GLU A 251 -0.45 0.63 -37.64
CA GLU A 251 0.06 0.80 -39.00
C GLU A 251 -0.62 1.97 -39.71
N ASN A 252 -1.95 2.06 -39.64
CA ASN A 252 -2.70 3.17 -40.20
C ASN A 252 -2.30 4.52 -39.55
N ALA A 253 -2.02 4.55 -38.25
CA ALA A 253 -1.56 5.76 -37.55
C ALA A 253 -0.15 6.20 -38.01
N LYS A 254 0.76 5.24 -38.29
CA LYS A 254 2.09 5.53 -38.84
C LYS A 254 2.02 6.11 -40.25
N ASP A 255 1.17 5.53 -41.12
CA ASP A 255 0.99 6.01 -42.50
C ASP A 255 0.39 7.42 -42.52
N ALA A 256 -0.58 7.71 -41.64
CA ALA A 256 -1.15 9.06 -41.48
C ALA A 256 -0.11 10.08 -40.98
N ALA A 257 0.83 9.68 -40.12
CA ALA A 257 1.90 10.53 -39.63
C ALA A 257 3.04 10.76 -40.65
N ALA A 258 3.26 9.80 -41.57
CA ALA A 258 4.27 9.89 -42.63
C ALA A 258 3.79 10.66 -43.87
N GLY A 259 2.47 10.84 -44.03
CA GLY A 259 1.85 11.56 -45.17
C GLY A 259 1.66 13.07 -44.92
N ASN A 260 2.07 13.59 -43.77
CA ASN A 260 2.15 15.03 -43.45
C ASN A 260 3.61 15.49 -43.42
#